data_ec2dc50c0b5a328afd7ef6e655bf1aec
#
_entry.id   ec2dc50c0b5a328afd7ef6e655bf1aec
#
_cell.length_a   1.000
_cell.length_b   1.000
_cell.length_c   1.000
_cell.angle_alpha   90.00
_cell.angle_beta   90.00
_cell.angle_gamma   90.00
#
_symmetry.space_group_name_H-M   'P 1'
#
loop_
_entity.id
_entity.type
_entity.pdbx_description
1 polymer ?
#
loop_
_entity_poly.entity_id
_entity_poly.type
_entity_poly.pdbx_seq_one_letter_code
_entity_poly.pdbx_strand_id
1 'polypeptide(L)'
;MANFRKILNRFVPLVLVAILLTGCAGRQIARVSDGKPVEFDQMVAELKGARVVFVGETHDVAAHHQIQFDVIKALHEAGAPLAIGLEMFATPSQHDLDQWVAGRLDTGSFKWIFRDNWKEKWWLYSEIFFYARDNHIPLIGLNIPKEIMHKVYTAGFAALSDQERKGLPAEVSCDSSDPYTGVIQKAYVGHKADTGPFGYFCEAQTLWNKGMALNLVNYLKEHPGTTMVVLAGGGHAMKEGIPGQMKNYGDYPFRVILPDIPGLFSAGVTVLDADYFVDE
;
A
#
# COMPACT_ATOMS: atom_id res chain seq x y z
N MET A 1 -72.04 57.07 12.19
CA MET A 1 -70.91 56.92 13.15
C MET A 1 -70.42 55.48 13.03
N ALA A 2 -69.45 55.23 12.20
CA ALA A 2 -68.97 53.92 11.89
C ALA A 2 -67.44 53.86 12.29
N ASN A 3 -67.10 53.02 13.29
CA ASN A 3 -65.77 52.81 13.73
C ASN A 3 -65.04 51.85 12.78
N PHE A 4 -64.00 52.33 12.10
CA PHE A 4 -63.06 51.53 11.35
C PHE A 4 -61.95 50.96 12.29
N ARG A 5 -61.98 49.67 12.55
CA ARG A 5 -60.87 48.96 13.17
C ARG A 5 -59.82 48.65 12.11
N LYS A 6 -58.64 49.24 12.23
CA LYS A 6 -57.42 48.88 11.46
C LYS A 6 -56.89 47.56 11.96
N ILE A 7 -56.91 46.51 11.11
CA ILE A 7 -56.22 45.24 11.33
C ILE A 7 -54.82 45.44 10.81
N LEU A 8 -53.85 45.42 11.73
CA LEU A 8 -52.43 45.50 11.43
C LEU A 8 -51.93 44.07 11.12
N ASN A 9 -51.78 43.72 9.84
CA ASN A 9 -51.16 42.48 9.41
C ASN A 9 -49.64 42.56 9.64
N ARG A 10 -49.15 41.88 10.69
CA ARG A 10 -47.70 41.64 10.87
C ARG A 10 -47.27 40.50 9.97
N PHE A 11 -46.61 40.82 8.87
CA PHE A 11 -45.84 39.89 8.10
C PHE A 11 -44.58 39.55 8.90
N VAL A 12 -44.46 38.32 9.39
CA VAL A 12 -43.20 37.75 9.89
C VAL A 12 -42.48 37.14 8.71
N PRO A 13 -41.30 37.63 8.32
CA PRO A 13 -40.57 36.99 7.25
C PRO A 13 -40.04 35.64 7.74
N LEU A 14 -40.48 34.57 7.11
CA LEU A 14 -39.93 33.22 7.30
C LEU A 14 -38.53 33.22 6.70
N VAL A 15 -37.50 33.36 7.56
CA VAL A 15 -36.11 33.18 7.14
C VAL A 15 -35.87 31.68 6.98
N LEU A 16 -35.94 31.20 5.74
CA LEU A 16 -35.46 29.86 5.40
C LEU A 16 -33.93 29.85 5.53
N VAL A 17 -33.43 29.37 6.65
CA VAL A 17 -32.03 29.02 6.75
C VAL A 17 -31.80 27.73 5.96
N ALA A 18 -31.38 27.89 4.72
CA ALA A 18 -30.84 26.79 3.94
C ALA A 18 -29.50 26.37 4.63
N ILE A 19 -29.54 25.33 5.45
CA ILE A 19 -28.33 24.64 5.91
C ILE A 19 -27.78 23.94 4.67
N LEU A 20 -26.82 24.59 4.02
CA LEU A 20 -25.94 23.93 3.06
C LEU A 20 -25.12 22.92 3.87
N LEU A 21 -25.59 21.67 3.90
CA LEU A 21 -24.77 20.53 4.22
C LEU A 21 -23.74 20.41 3.09
N THR A 22 -22.66 21.16 3.17
CA THR A 22 -21.43 20.80 2.49
C THR A 22 -20.92 19.56 3.20
N GLY A 23 -21.47 18.40 2.83
CA GLY A 23 -20.81 17.14 3.12
C GLY A 23 -19.45 17.23 2.48
N CYS A 24 -18.38 17.31 3.28
CA CYS A 24 -17.09 16.85 2.82
C CYS A 24 -17.36 15.46 2.25
N ALA A 25 -17.11 15.24 0.97
CA ALA A 25 -17.07 13.90 0.41
C ALA A 25 -15.98 13.17 1.18
N GLY A 26 -16.34 12.53 2.28
CA GLY A 26 -15.45 11.71 3.06
C GLY A 26 -15.12 10.48 2.23
N ARG A 27 -13.90 10.02 2.33
CA ARG A 27 -13.42 8.76 1.78
C ARG A 27 -14.45 7.65 2.01
N GLN A 28 -14.90 6.98 0.94
CA GLN A 28 -15.85 5.88 1.06
C GLN A 28 -15.09 4.55 1.13
N ILE A 29 -15.32 3.77 2.16
CA ILE A 29 -14.71 2.45 2.33
C ILE A 29 -15.81 1.40 2.16
N ALA A 30 -15.58 0.44 1.28
CA ALA A 30 -16.45 -0.72 1.09
C ALA A 30 -15.76 -2.01 1.53
N ARG A 31 -16.46 -2.84 2.30
CA ARG A 31 -16.03 -4.22 2.51
C ARG A 31 -16.36 -5.03 1.26
N VAL A 32 -15.32 -5.60 0.62
CA VAL A 32 -15.47 -6.24 -0.68
C VAL A 32 -16.34 -7.50 -0.62
N SER A 33 -16.34 -8.23 0.50
CA SER A 33 -17.07 -9.51 0.64
C SER A 33 -18.59 -9.38 0.58
N ASP A 34 -19.16 -8.22 0.95
CA ASP A 34 -20.60 -7.99 0.96
C ASP A 34 -20.99 -6.66 0.29
N GLY A 35 -20.03 -5.92 -0.22
CA GLY A 35 -20.22 -4.63 -0.89
C GLY A 35 -20.74 -3.50 0.00
N LYS A 36 -20.74 -3.70 1.33
CA LYS A 36 -21.30 -2.71 2.25
C LYS A 36 -20.30 -1.61 2.58
N PRO A 37 -20.77 -0.36 2.69
CA PRO A 37 -19.95 0.70 3.25
C PRO A 37 -19.61 0.39 4.71
N VAL A 38 -18.39 0.71 5.12
CA VAL A 38 -17.93 0.60 6.49
C VAL A 38 -17.22 1.88 6.92
N GLU A 39 -17.35 2.23 8.19
CA GLU A 39 -16.61 3.35 8.76
C GLU A 39 -15.13 2.96 8.95
N PHE A 40 -14.23 3.95 8.92
CA PHE A 40 -12.80 3.72 9.06
C PHE A 40 -12.45 2.97 10.36
N ASP A 41 -13.01 3.37 11.49
CA ASP A 41 -12.77 2.73 12.79
C ASP A 41 -13.27 1.27 12.80
N GLN A 42 -14.35 0.97 12.11
CA GLN A 42 -14.85 -0.39 11.94
C GLN A 42 -13.86 -1.22 11.11
N MET A 43 -13.38 -0.69 10.00
CA MET A 43 -12.35 -1.37 9.20
C MET A 43 -11.11 -1.65 10.07
N VAL A 44 -10.59 -0.65 10.79
CA VAL A 44 -9.43 -0.83 11.69
C VAL A 44 -9.68 -1.90 12.74
N ALA A 45 -10.89 -1.96 13.33
CA ALA A 45 -11.24 -3.00 14.28
C ALA A 45 -11.22 -4.42 13.65
N GLU A 46 -11.62 -4.55 12.38
CA GLU A 46 -11.59 -5.80 11.63
C GLU A 46 -10.18 -6.19 11.15
N LEU A 47 -9.22 -5.24 11.11
CA LEU A 47 -7.81 -5.53 10.86
C LEU A 47 -7.11 -6.19 12.07
N LYS A 48 -7.67 -6.05 13.28
CA LYS A 48 -7.12 -6.66 14.49
C LYS A 48 -7.09 -8.19 14.33
N GLY A 49 -5.94 -8.78 14.60
CA GLY A 49 -5.72 -10.22 14.41
C GLY A 49 -5.07 -10.58 13.06
N ALA A 50 -4.98 -9.66 12.11
CA ALA A 50 -4.10 -9.83 10.96
C ALA A 50 -2.64 -9.66 11.40
N ARG A 51 -1.75 -10.53 10.86
CA ARG A 51 -0.30 -10.40 11.04
C ARG A 51 0.31 -9.49 9.98
N VAL A 52 -0.38 -9.32 8.85
CA VAL A 52 0.04 -8.45 7.77
C VAL A 52 -1.17 -7.66 7.25
N VAL A 53 -1.01 -6.36 7.10
CA VAL A 53 -1.99 -5.49 6.47
C VAL A 53 -1.32 -4.85 5.24
N PHE A 54 -1.75 -5.23 4.06
CA PHE A 54 -1.29 -4.62 2.82
C PHE A 54 -2.15 -3.41 2.49
N VAL A 55 -1.52 -2.27 2.23
CA VAL A 55 -2.19 -1.04 1.80
C VAL A 55 -1.61 -0.60 0.47
N GLY A 56 -2.38 -0.84 -0.59
CA GLY A 56 -1.97 -0.54 -1.95
C GLY A 56 -1.94 0.95 -2.27
N GLU A 57 -1.20 1.30 -3.33
CA GLU A 57 -1.11 2.67 -3.80
C GLU A 57 -0.96 2.78 -5.32
N THR A 58 -1.21 3.98 -5.86
CA THR A 58 -0.57 4.53 -7.05
C THR A 58 0.47 5.53 -6.54
N HIS A 59 1.73 5.37 -6.96
CA HIS A 59 2.90 6.00 -6.34
C HIS A 59 2.89 7.54 -6.29
N ASP A 60 2.12 8.20 -7.16
CA ASP A 60 2.03 9.66 -7.26
C ASP A 60 0.71 10.26 -6.75
N VAL A 61 -0.18 9.43 -6.18
CA VAL A 61 -1.49 9.86 -5.66
C VAL A 61 -1.42 10.08 -4.16
N ALA A 62 -1.48 11.35 -3.73
CA ALA A 62 -1.33 11.75 -2.33
C ALA A 62 -2.39 11.13 -1.40
N ALA A 63 -3.62 10.97 -1.87
CA ALA A 63 -4.70 10.42 -1.09
C ALA A 63 -4.44 8.95 -0.72
N HIS A 64 -3.78 8.15 -1.59
CA HIS A 64 -3.38 6.78 -1.28
C HIS A 64 -2.36 6.72 -0.13
N HIS A 65 -1.40 7.65 -0.09
CA HIS A 65 -0.43 7.74 1.01
C HIS A 65 -1.08 8.21 2.32
N GLN A 66 -2.14 9.02 2.21
CA GLN A 66 -2.93 9.39 3.39
C GLN A 66 -3.66 8.18 3.98
N ILE A 67 -4.22 7.28 3.15
CA ILE A 67 -4.83 6.02 3.64
C ILE A 67 -3.77 5.17 4.35
N GLN A 68 -2.58 5.02 3.75
CA GLN A 68 -1.47 4.29 4.35
C GLN A 68 -1.10 4.85 5.73
N PHE A 69 -0.96 6.17 5.82
CA PHE A 69 -0.65 6.86 7.07
C PHE A 69 -1.74 6.66 8.13
N ASP A 70 -3.01 6.85 7.76
CA ASP A 70 -4.15 6.72 8.67
C ASP A 70 -4.24 5.29 9.24
N VAL A 71 -4.03 4.25 8.41
CA VAL A 71 -4.02 2.84 8.85
C VAL A 71 -2.87 2.57 9.80
N ILE A 72 -1.65 3.02 9.49
CA ILE A 72 -0.48 2.87 10.37
C ILE A 72 -0.75 3.52 11.72
N LYS A 73 -1.20 4.77 11.71
CA LYS A 73 -1.49 5.55 12.91
C LYS A 73 -2.56 4.87 13.77
N ALA A 74 -3.68 4.48 13.17
CA ALA A 74 -4.78 3.86 13.91
C ALA A 74 -4.40 2.51 14.54
N LEU A 75 -3.63 1.66 13.84
CA LEU A 75 -3.14 0.39 14.40
C LEU A 75 -2.12 0.61 15.52
N HIS A 76 -1.22 1.59 15.36
CA HIS A 76 -0.27 1.96 16.41
C HIS A 76 -0.96 2.50 17.66
N GLU A 77 -1.89 3.45 17.50
CA GLU A 77 -2.68 4.02 18.61
C GLU A 77 -3.57 2.97 19.30
N ALA A 78 -3.97 1.92 18.59
CA ALA A 78 -4.66 0.77 19.17
C ALA A 78 -3.73 -0.19 19.96
N GLY A 79 -2.43 0.15 20.08
CA GLY A 79 -1.45 -0.59 20.87
C GLY A 79 -0.88 -1.83 20.20
N ALA A 80 -1.05 -2.01 18.87
CA ALA A 80 -0.44 -3.12 18.16
C ALA A 80 1.10 -2.93 18.08
N PRO A 81 1.92 -3.95 18.40
CA PRO A 81 3.33 -3.94 18.04
C PRO A 81 3.46 -3.90 16.51
N LEU A 82 3.94 -2.78 15.96
CA LEU A 82 3.97 -2.53 14.52
C LEU A 82 5.37 -2.56 13.95
N ALA A 83 5.45 -2.97 12.66
CA ALA A 83 6.52 -2.64 11.74
C ALA A 83 5.90 -2.19 10.40
N ILE A 84 6.63 -1.38 9.63
CA ILE A 84 6.20 -0.92 8.31
C ILE A 84 7.10 -1.54 7.26
N GLY A 85 6.55 -2.40 6.41
CA GLY A 85 7.23 -3.01 5.27
C GLY A 85 7.14 -2.11 4.04
N LEU A 86 8.29 -1.84 3.42
CA LEU A 86 8.43 -0.84 2.36
C LEU A 86 8.88 -1.48 1.05
N GLU A 87 8.06 -1.40 0.01
CA GLU A 87 8.47 -1.68 -1.37
C GLU A 87 9.57 -0.71 -1.82
N MET A 88 9.52 0.53 -1.34
CA MET A 88 10.38 1.63 -1.75
C MET A 88 11.86 1.43 -1.40
N PHE A 89 12.17 0.51 -0.50
CA PHE A 89 13.54 0.25 -0.05
C PHE A 89 13.95 -1.20 -0.27
N ALA A 90 15.11 -1.38 -0.89
CA ALA A 90 15.72 -2.70 -0.99
C ALA A 90 16.42 -3.10 0.32
N THR A 91 16.55 -4.41 0.53
CA THR A 91 17.16 -4.98 1.76
C THR A 91 18.54 -4.42 2.12
N PRO A 92 19.43 -4.04 1.18
CA PRO A 92 20.71 -3.44 1.56
C PRO A 92 20.59 -2.09 2.28
N SER A 93 19.47 -1.39 2.14
CA SER A 93 19.21 -0.11 2.83
C SER A 93 18.73 -0.29 4.27
N GLN A 94 18.61 -1.51 4.80
CA GLN A 94 18.06 -1.76 6.14
C GLN A 94 18.82 -1.02 7.23
N HIS A 95 20.16 -0.98 7.16
CA HIS A 95 20.97 -0.23 8.12
C HIS A 95 20.58 1.25 8.19
N ASP A 96 20.32 1.88 7.05
CA ASP A 96 19.95 3.30 6.99
C ASP A 96 18.53 3.53 7.55
N LEU A 97 17.60 2.61 7.29
CA LEU A 97 16.25 2.63 7.87
C LEU A 97 16.34 2.54 9.41
N ASP A 98 17.20 1.65 9.94
CA ASP A 98 17.42 1.49 11.38
C ASP A 98 18.03 2.76 12.00
N GLN A 99 18.99 3.41 11.31
CA GLN A 99 19.58 4.68 11.75
C GLN A 99 18.55 5.81 11.75
N TRP A 100 17.67 5.85 10.76
CA TRP A 100 16.58 6.82 10.72
C TRP A 100 15.62 6.66 11.89
N VAL A 101 15.09 5.46 12.12
CA VAL A 101 14.17 5.16 13.23
C VAL A 101 14.80 5.43 14.58
N ALA A 102 16.10 5.18 14.72
CA ALA A 102 16.86 5.49 15.94
C ALA A 102 17.19 6.99 16.13
N GLY A 103 16.77 7.87 15.19
CA GLY A 103 17.05 9.30 15.24
C GLY A 103 18.52 9.67 15.04
N ARG A 104 19.35 8.76 14.49
CA ARG A 104 20.78 8.96 14.25
C ARG A 104 21.12 9.44 12.85
N LEU A 105 20.14 9.51 11.97
CA LEU A 105 20.29 10.01 10.61
C LEU A 105 19.49 11.32 10.45
N ASP A 106 20.12 12.36 9.91
CA ASP A 106 19.43 13.62 9.62
C ASP A 106 18.49 13.52 8.41
N THR A 107 17.52 14.41 8.34
CA THR A 107 16.49 14.41 7.28
C THR A 107 17.08 14.57 5.88
N GLY A 108 18.15 15.35 5.72
CA GLY A 108 18.78 15.58 4.41
C GLY A 108 19.41 14.30 3.88
N SER A 109 20.17 13.60 4.73
CA SER A 109 20.80 12.32 4.43
C SER A 109 19.76 11.24 4.13
N PHE A 110 18.70 11.12 4.96
CA PHE A 110 17.66 10.13 4.73
C PHE A 110 16.86 10.40 3.44
N LYS A 111 16.56 11.66 3.15
CA LYS A 111 15.92 12.06 1.89
C LYS A 111 16.77 11.70 0.66
N TRP A 112 18.09 11.80 0.75
CA TRP A 112 18.99 11.40 -0.32
C TRP A 112 18.94 9.88 -0.51
N ILE A 113 19.01 9.08 0.56
CA ILE A 113 18.88 7.61 0.53
C ILE A 113 17.53 7.19 -0.04
N PHE A 114 16.43 7.85 0.37
CA PHE A 114 15.11 7.61 -0.22
C PHE A 114 15.12 7.81 -1.74
N ARG A 115 15.70 8.92 -2.21
CA ARG A 115 15.77 9.24 -3.65
C ARG A 115 16.66 8.28 -4.43
N ASP A 116 17.68 7.69 -3.81
CA ASP A 116 18.50 6.66 -4.44
C ASP A 116 17.73 5.34 -4.59
N ASN A 117 16.90 4.99 -3.63
CA ASN A 117 16.06 3.79 -3.69
C ASN A 117 14.81 4.01 -4.55
N TRP A 118 14.14 5.16 -4.39
CA TRP A 118 12.82 5.44 -4.95
C TRP A 118 12.78 6.81 -5.63
N LYS A 119 12.36 6.86 -6.89
CA LYS A 119 12.39 8.10 -7.68
C LYS A 119 11.19 9.03 -7.43
N GLU A 120 10.21 8.58 -6.65
CA GLU A 120 8.99 9.33 -6.39
C GLU A 120 9.22 10.54 -5.47
N LYS A 121 8.18 11.36 -5.33
CA LYS A 121 8.23 12.60 -4.58
C LYS A 121 8.31 12.33 -3.08
N TRP A 122 9.38 12.75 -2.43
CA TRP A 122 9.60 12.62 -0.98
C TRP A 122 8.40 13.03 -0.12
N TRP A 123 7.72 14.12 -0.48
CA TRP A 123 6.63 14.66 0.32
C TRP A 123 5.42 13.73 0.44
N LEU A 124 5.25 12.79 -0.50
CA LEU A 124 4.18 11.80 -0.47
C LEU A 124 4.35 10.79 0.68
N TYR A 125 5.60 10.47 1.02
CA TYR A 125 5.95 9.43 2.01
C TYR A 125 6.47 10.00 3.33
N SER A 126 6.88 11.27 3.34
CA SER A 126 7.63 11.86 4.45
C SER A 126 6.90 11.84 5.78
N GLU A 127 5.57 11.99 5.78
CA GLU A 127 4.77 11.95 7.00
C GLU A 127 4.85 10.57 7.67
N ILE A 128 4.77 9.49 6.89
CA ILE A 128 4.92 8.12 7.36
C ILE A 128 6.32 7.91 7.95
N PHE A 129 7.38 8.38 7.28
CA PHE A 129 8.74 8.23 7.76
C PHE A 129 9.01 9.01 9.04
N PHE A 130 8.49 10.24 9.16
CA PHE A 130 8.60 11.02 10.40
C PHE A 130 7.82 10.36 11.54
N TYR A 131 6.60 9.90 11.28
CA TYR A 131 5.79 9.22 12.27
C TYR A 131 6.48 7.94 12.78
N ALA A 132 7.05 7.15 11.87
CA ALA A 132 7.78 5.94 12.23
C ALA A 132 9.00 6.25 13.12
N ARG A 133 9.80 7.27 12.77
CA ARG A 133 10.94 7.72 13.59
C ARG A 133 10.50 8.21 14.97
N ASP A 134 9.51 9.09 15.00
CA ASP A 134 9.09 9.77 16.23
C ASP A 134 8.40 8.80 17.22
N ASN A 135 7.89 7.67 16.72
CA ASN A 135 7.27 6.60 17.50
C ASN A 135 8.11 5.31 17.56
N HIS A 136 9.34 5.33 17.06
CA HIS A 136 10.26 4.18 17.02
C HIS A 136 9.66 2.92 16.38
N ILE A 137 8.82 3.10 15.33
CA ILE A 137 8.23 2.00 14.57
C ILE A 137 9.27 1.51 13.56
N PRO A 138 9.67 0.23 13.57
CA PRO A 138 10.63 -0.30 12.60
C PRO A 138 10.16 -0.12 11.16
N LEU A 139 11.06 0.35 10.30
CA LEU A 139 10.92 0.41 8.85
C LEU A 139 11.73 -0.73 8.24
N ILE A 140 11.10 -1.54 7.39
CA ILE A 140 11.71 -2.75 6.83
C ILE A 140 11.74 -2.64 5.31
N GLY A 141 12.95 -2.66 4.74
CA GLY A 141 13.15 -2.71 3.29
C GLY A 141 12.80 -4.11 2.78
N LEU A 142 11.73 -4.20 1.99
CA LEU A 142 11.26 -5.48 1.46
C LEU A 142 11.81 -5.77 0.06
N ASN A 143 12.23 -4.75 -0.67
CA ASN A 143 12.55 -4.87 -2.08
C ASN A 143 13.88 -5.60 -2.33
N ILE A 144 14.01 -6.06 -3.57
CA ILE A 144 15.23 -6.67 -4.10
C ILE A 144 16.15 -5.56 -4.64
N PRO A 145 17.48 -5.72 -4.56
CA PRO A 145 18.43 -4.75 -5.12
C PRO A 145 18.13 -4.44 -6.59
N LYS A 146 18.16 -3.16 -6.94
CA LYS A 146 17.81 -2.66 -8.29
C LYS A 146 18.65 -3.26 -9.41
N GLU A 147 19.92 -3.59 -9.11
CA GLU A 147 20.85 -4.20 -10.07
C GLU A 147 20.40 -5.62 -10.46
N ILE A 148 19.89 -6.38 -9.49
CA ILE A 148 19.31 -7.71 -9.71
C ILE A 148 18.04 -7.60 -10.56
N MET A 149 17.16 -6.68 -10.17
CA MET A 149 15.92 -6.46 -10.91
C MET A 149 16.19 -6.03 -12.34
N HIS A 150 17.10 -5.09 -12.57
CA HIS A 150 17.50 -4.65 -13.90
C HIS A 150 18.03 -5.82 -14.77
N LYS A 151 18.87 -6.67 -14.18
CA LYS A 151 19.43 -7.83 -14.90
C LYS A 151 18.34 -8.83 -15.28
N VAL A 152 17.36 -9.08 -14.40
CA VAL A 152 16.23 -9.96 -14.73
C VAL A 152 15.32 -9.34 -15.79
N TYR A 153 15.01 -8.05 -15.73
CA TYR A 153 14.25 -7.35 -16.75
C TYR A 153 14.88 -7.42 -18.15
N THR A 154 16.21 -7.43 -18.23
CA THR A 154 16.94 -7.36 -19.50
C THR A 154 17.40 -8.71 -20.04
N ALA A 155 17.68 -9.68 -19.14
CA ALA A 155 18.31 -10.94 -19.53
C ALA A 155 17.63 -12.20 -18.92
N GLY A 156 16.57 -12.02 -18.12
CA GLY A 156 15.85 -13.10 -17.45
C GLY A 156 16.51 -13.59 -16.16
N PHE A 157 15.75 -14.30 -15.34
CA PHE A 157 16.21 -14.84 -14.05
C PHE A 157 17.37 -15.83 -14.20
N ALA A 158 17.39 -16.59 -15.31
CA ALA A 158 18.45 -17.55 -15.60
C ALA A 158 19.83 -16.89 -15.77
N ALA A 159 19.89 -15.60 -16.10
CA ALA A 159 21.14 -14.86 -16.28
C ALA A 159 21.84 -14.49 -14.94
N LEU A 160 21.16 -14.65 -13.82
CA LEU A 160 21.77 -14.41 -12.51
C LEU A 160 22.80 -15.49 -12.17
N SER A 161 23.98 -15.09 -11.70
CA SER A 161 25.00 -15.98 -11.15
C SER A 161 24.54 -16.58 -9.80
N ASP A 162 25.19 -17.66 -9.37
CA ASP A 162 24.91 -18.29 -8.08
C ASP A 162 25.10 -17.31 -6.90
N GLN A 163 26.04 -16.37 -7.00
CA GLN A 163 26.26 -15.34 -6.00
C GLN A 163 25.08 -14.34 -5.94
N GLU A 164 24.55 -13.91 -7.10
CA GLU A 164 23.41 -13.01 -7.21
C GLU A 164 22.11 -13.66 -6.77
N ARG A 165 21.98 -14.97 -6.87
CA ARG A 165 20.81 -15.75 -6.42
C ARG A 165 20.75 -15.95 -4.91
N LYS A 166 21.85 -15.71 -4.17
CA LYS A 166 21.86 -15.88 -2.72
C LYS A 166 20.88 -14.95 -2.04
N GLY A 167 20.00 -15.54 -1.23
CA GLY A 167 18.95 -14.78 -0.53
C GLY A 167 17.72 -14.45 -1.36
N LEU A 168 17.70 -14.82 -2.65
CA LEU A 168 16.52 -14.69 -3.51
C LEU A 168 15.66 -15.97 -3.45
N PRO A 169 14.38 -15.88 -3.87
CA PRO A 169 13.55 -17.07 -4.11
C PRO A 169 14.24 -18.07 -5.04
N ALA A 170 14.17 -19.35 -4.68
CA ALA A 170 14.87 -20.41 -5.43
C ALA A 170 14.37 -20.59 -6.85
N GLU A 171 13.06 -20.42 -7.05
CA GLU A 171 12.41 -20.62 -8.35
C GLU A 171 11.60 -19.37 -8.73
N VAL A 172 11.90 -18.86 -9.91
CA VAL A 172 11.20 -17.74 -10.54
C VAL A 172 10.93 -18.11 -11.99
N SER A 173 9.67 -18.15 -12.34
CA SER A 173 9.23 -18.43 -13.72
C SER A 173 7.95 -17.63 -14.01
N CYS A 174 7.76 -17.27 -15.26
CA CYS A 174 6.51 -16.72 -15.75
C CYS A 174 5.53 -17.88 -16.06
N ASP A 175 4.51 -18.04 -15.25
CA ASP A 175 3.47 -19.05 -15.48
C ASP A 175 2.26 -18.40 -16.15
N SER A 176 2.00 -18.76 -17.42
CA SER A 176 0.86 -18.24 -18.17
C SER A 176 -0.50 -18.73 -17.64
N SER A 177 -0.53 -19.77 -16.81
CA SER A 177 -1.74 -20.28 -16.16
C SER A 177 -2.07 -19.56 -14.86
N ASP A 178 -1.13 -18.79 -14.31
CA ASP A 178 -1.36 -17.97 -13.11
C ASP A 178 -2.27 -16.77 -13.47
N PRO A 179 -3.43 -16.60 -12.80
CA PRO A 179 -4.31 -15.45 -13.03
C PRO A 179 -3.61 -14.10 -12.89
N TYR A 180 -2.63 -13.99 -11.98
CA TYR A 180 -1.82 -12.79 -11.80
C TYR A 180 -1.01 -12.40 -13.03
N THR A 181 -0.67 -13.35 -13.93
CA THR A 181 0.00 -13.05 -15.20
C THR A 181 -0.80 -12.09 -16.08
N GLY A 182 -2.15 -12.09 -15.97
CA GLY A 182 -3.01 -11.11 -16.64
C GLY A 182 -2.79 -9.68 -16.12
N VAL A 183 -2.53 -9.49 -14.84
CA VAL A 183 -2.18 -8.20 -14.23
C VAL A 183 -0.81 -7.75 -14.74
N ILE A 184 0.18 -8.66 -14.74
CA ILE A 184 1.52 -8.39 -15.27
C ILE A 184 1.47 -8.00 -16.75
N GLN A 185 0.61 -8.66 -17.55
CA GLN A 185 0.44 -8.35 -18.97
C GLN A 185 -0.07 -6.91 -19.20
N LYS A 186 -1.02 -6.46 -18.39
CA LYS A 186 -1.51 -5.07 -18.45
C LYS A 186 -0.41 -4.08 -18.09
N ALA A 187 0.34 -4.35 -17.01
CA ALA A 187 1.47 -3.53 -16.60
C ALA A 187 2.56 -3.45 -17.68
N TYR A 188 2.87 -4.56 -18.35
CA TYR A 188 3.86 -4.62 -19.44
C TYR A 188 3.54 -3.65 -20.58
N VAL A 189 2.25 -3.54 -20.97
CA VAL A 189 1.84 -2.63 -22.05
C VAL A 189 2.23 -1.18 -21.74
N GLY A 190 2.13 -0.77 -20.48
CA GLY A 190 2.54 0.57 -20.02
C GLY A 190 4.05 0.79 -19.95
N HIS A 191 4.86 -0.27 -19.85
CA HIS A 191 6.32 -0.20 -19.63
C HIS A 191 7.16 -0.73 -20.80
N LYS A 192 6.53 -1.07 -21.92
CA LYS A 192 7.17 -1.76 -23.06
C LYS A 192 8.42 -1.06 -23.62
N ALA A 193 8.52 0.27 -23.48
CA ALA A 193 9.64 1.03 -24.01
C ALA A 193 10.96 0.80 -23.24
N ASP A 194 10.88 0.42 -21.96
CA ASP A 194 12.02 0.38 -21.03
C ASP A 194 12.40 -1.04 -20.57
N THR A 195 11.70 -2.06 -21.08
CA THR A 195 11.86 -3.46 -20.64
C THR A 195 12.15 -4.40 -21.79
N GLY A 196 12.80 -5.53 -21.46
CA GLY A 196 13.04 -6.62 -22.38
C GLY A 196 11.75 -7.36 -22.80
N PRO A 197 11.86 -8.57 -23.39
CA PRO A 197 10.71 -9.39 -23.76
C PRO A 197 9.75 -9.61 -22.58
N PHE A 198 8.45 -9.78 -22.87
CA PHE A 198 7.43 -10.02 -21.86
C PHE A 198 7.81 -11.12 -20.85
N GLY A 199 8.44 -12.21 -21.29
CA GLY A 199 8.88 -13.28 -20.39
C GLY A 199 9.82 -12.79 -19.29
N TYR A 200 10.79 -11.93 -19.62
CA TYR A 200 11.72 -11.37 -18.64
C TYR A 200 11.02 -10.35 -17.72
N PHE A 201 10.12 -9.54 -18.26
CA PHE A 201 9.29 -8.65 -17.46
C PHE A 201 8.44 -9.45 -16.46
N CYS A 202 7.82 -10.52 -16.91
CA CYS A 202 6.99 -11.41 -16.08
C CYS A 202 7.84 -12.10 -14.99
N GLU A 203 9.02 -12.62 -15.32
CA GLU A 203 9.96 -13.17 -14.33
C GLU A 203 10.38 -12.11 -13.31
N ALA A 204 10.64 -10.89 -13.75
CA ALA A 204 11.01 -9.80 -12.86
C ALA A 204 9.86 -9.44 -11.88
N GLN A 205 8.62 -9.32 -12.36
CA GLN A 205 7.46 -9.06 -11.51
C GLN A 205 7.22 -10.22 -10.52
N THR A 206 7.39 -11.45 -10.97
CA THR A 206 7.29 -12.64 -10.12
C THR A 206 8.39 -12.66 -9.06
N LEU A 207 9.63 -12.36 -9.44
CA LEU A 207 10.76 -12.23 -8.51
C LEU A 207 10.49 -11.13 -7.47
N TRP A 208 9.93 -10.01 -7.91
CA TRP A 208 9.63 -8.87 -7.03
C TRP A 208 8.65 -9.29 -5.94
N ASN A 209 7.50 -9.87 -6.31
CA ASN A 209 6.49 -10.33 -5.33
C ASN A 209 7.03 -11.44 -4.41
N LYS A 210 7.71 -12.45 -4.98
CA LYS A 210 8.29 -13.56 -4.19
C LYS A 210 9.38 -13.06 -3.23
N GLY A 211 10.23 -12.14 -3.68
CA GLY A 211 11.30 -11.59 -2.86
C GLY A 211 10.79 -10.73 -1.72
N MET A 212 9.84 -9.83 -1.99
CA MET A 212 9.21 -9.03 -0.93
C MET A 212 8.47 -9.91 0.08
N ALA A 213 7.77 -10.96 -0.39
CA ALA A 213 7.11 -11.92 0.49
C ALA A 213 8.11 -12.70 1.37
N LEU A 214 9.24 -13.12 0.80
CA LEU A 214 10.32 -13.80 1.53
C LEU A 214 10.90 -12.90 2.62
N ASN A 215 11.25 -11.65 2.28
CA ASN A 215 11.83 -10.70 3.22
C ASN A 215 10.85 -10.36 4.36
N LEU A 216 9.57 -10.14 4.02
CA LEU A 216 8.49 -9.92 4.97
C LEU A 216 8.37 -11.09 5.96
N VAL A 217 8.29 -12.32 5.44
CA VAL A 217 8.11 -13.51 6.27
C VAL A 217 9.34 -13.78 7.14
N ASN A 218 10.56 -13.55 6.64
CA ASN A 218 11.77 -13.65 7.43
C ASN A 218 11.73 -12.69 8.63
N TYR A 219 11.35 -11.43 8.43
CA TYR A 219 11.18 -10.49 9.51
C TYR A 219 10.15 -10.95 10.55
N LEU A 220 8.97 -11.42 10.10
CA LEU A 220 7.89 -11.86 11.00
C LEU A 220 8.27 -13.12 11.82
N LYS A 221 9.13 -13.99 11.29
CA LYS A 221 9.65 -15.15 12.02
C LYS A 221 10.56 -14.73 13.19
N GLU A 222 11.37 -13.70 12.98
CA GLU A 222 12.26 -13.16 14.01
C GLU A 222 11.52 -12.27 15.02
N HIS A 223 10.33 -11.75 14.65
CA HIS A 223 9.53 -10.84 15.47
C HIS A 223 8.12 -11.39 15.69
N PRO A 224 7.97 -12.49 16.48
CA PRO A 224 6.65 -13.06 16.77
C PRO A 224 5.81 -12.06 17.55
N GLY A 225 4.54 -11.87 17.13
CA GLY A 225 3.63 -10.89 17.75
C GLY A 225 3.56 -9.53 17.05
N THR A 226 4.50 -9.20 16.16
CA THR A 226 4.46 -7.96 15.38
C THR A 226 3.43 -8.05 14.25
N THR A 227 2.63 -7.01 14.06
CA THR A 227 1.83 -6.78 12.86
C THR A 227 2.64 -5.93 11.88
N MET A 228 2.76 -6.35 10.63
CA MET A 228 3.40 -5.54 9.59
C MET A 228 2.37 -4.86 8.69
N VAL A 229 2.47 -3.54 8.56
CA VAL A 229 1.75 -2.79 7.53
C VAL A 229 2.66 -2.66 6.32
N VAL A 230 2.25 -3.22 5.18
CA VAL A 230 3.05 -3.22 3.94
C VAL A 230 2.52 -2.16 3.00
N LEU A 231 3.42 -1.28 2.58
CA LEU A 231 3.16 -0.22 1.61
C LEU A 231 3.75 -0.64 0.27
N ALA A 232 2.88 -0.82 -0.72
CA ALA A 232 3.29 -1.27 -2.05
C ALA A 232 2.31 -0.78 -3.12
N GLY A 233 2.78 -0.70 -4.36
CA GLY A 233 1.91 -0.46 -5.50
C GLY A 233 0.76 -1.47 -5.55
N GLY A 234 -0.43 -1.04 -5.97
CA GLY A 234 -1.65 -1.85 -5.88
C GLY A 234 -1.55 -3.21 -6.54
N GLY A 235 -0.83 -3.34 -7.65
CA GLY A 235 -0.57 -4.62 -8.29
C GLY A 235 0.24 -5.57 -7.41
N HIS A 236 1.17 -5.07 -6.60
CA HIS A 236 1.94 -5.86 -5.66
C HIS A 236 1.16 -6.15 -4.37
N ALA A 237 0.36 -5.17 -3.90
CA ALA A 237 -0.41 -5.28 -2.66
C ALA A 237 -1.65 -6.17 -2.77
N MET A 238 -2.25 -6.34 -3.96
CA MET A 238 -3.43 -7.19 -4.16
C MET A 238 -3.18 -8.64 -3.75
N LYS A 239 -4.25 -9.39 -3.43
CA LYS A 239 -4.16 -10.75 -2.85
C LYS A 239 -3.33 -11.73 -3.68
N GLU A 240 -3.32 -11.60 -5.00
CA GLU A 240 -2.52 -12.44 -5.89
C GLU A 240 -1.05 -11.97 -6.02
N GLY A 241 -0.73 -10.75 -5.56
CA GLY A 241 0.63 -10.19 -5.54
C GLY A 241 1.49 -10.75 -4.41
N ILE A 242 2.07 -9.87 -3.58
CA ILE A 242 2.89 -10.26 -2.42
C ILE A 242 2.13 -11.20 -1.47
N PRO A 243 0.84 -10.93 -1.10
CA PRO A 243 0.09 -11.81 -0.20
C PRO A 243 0.00 -13.25 -0.71
N GLY A 244 -0.25 -13.44 -2.01
CA GLY A 244 -0.32 -14.76 -2.63
C GLY A 244 1.00 -15.53 -2.55
N GLN A 245 2.13 -14.83 -2.64
CA GLN A 245 3.46 -15.43 -2.56
C GLN A 245 3.89 -15.75 -1.11
N MET A 246 3.33 -15.07 -0.10
CA MET A 246 3.63 -15.37 1.31
C MET A 246 3.37 -16.83 1.68
N LYS A 247 2.34 -17.44 1.11
CA LYS A 247 1.95 -18.85 1.37
C LYS A 247 3.09 -19.83 1.10
N ASN A 248 4.05 -19.47 0.25
CA ASN A 248 5.22 -20.29 -0.04
C ASN A 248 6.24 -20.33 1.14
N TYR A 249 6.12 -19.40 2.10
CA TYR A 249 7.10 -19.20 3.18
C TYR A 249 6.50 -19.35 4.58
N GLY A 250 5.17 -19.28 4.71
CA GLY A 250 4.46 -19.44 5.97
C GLY A 250 2.97 -19.06 5.85
N ASP A 251 2.20 -19.51 6.83
CA ASP A 251 0.77 -19.16 6.91
C ASP A 251 0.60 -18.01 7.93
N TYR A 252 0.35 -16.82 7.40
CA TYR A 252 0.12 -15.62 8.18
C TYR A 252 -1.23 -15.01 7.80
N PRO A 253 -2.14 -14.79 8.77
CA PRO A 253 -3.39 -14.11 8.50
C PRO A 253 -3.11 -12.68 8.01
N PHE A 254 -3.71 -12.30 6.90
CA PHE A 254 -3.53 -10.98 6.31
C PHE A 254 -4.84 -10.33 5.92
N ARG A 255 -4.77 -9.01 5.68
CA ARG A 255 -5.83 -8.20 5.07
C ARG A 255 -5.22 -7.32 3.98
N VAL A 256 -6.05 -7.02 2.98
CA VAL A 256 -5.67 -6.17 1.85
C VAL A 256 -6.65 -5.01 1.73
N ILE A 257 -6.13 -3.80 1.70
CA ILE A 257 -6.83 -2.55 1.45
C ILE A 257 -6.31 -1.99 0.14
N LEU A 258 -7.20 -1.79 -0.83
CA LEU A 258 -6.85 -1.19 -2.12
C LEU A 258 -7.65 0.10 -2.33
N PRO A 259 -7.00 1.22 -2.67
CA PRO A 259 -7.69 2.40 -3.18
C PRO A 259 -8.14 2.18 -4.63
N ASP A 260 -8.95 3.10 -5.17
CA ASP A 260 -9.25 3.10 -6.60
C ASP A 260 -7.97 3.35 -7.41
N ILE A 261 -7.61 2.37 -8.23
CA ILE A 261 -6.42 2.42 -9.07
C ILE A 261 -6.87 2.33 -10.53
N PRO A 262 -6.87 3.47 -11.25
CA PRO A 262 -7.34 3.53 -12.62
C PRO A 262 -6.67 2.48 -13.52
N GLY A 263 -7.49 1.69 -14.22
CA GLY A 263 -7.01 0.66 -15.16
C GLY A 263 -6.63 -0.68 -14.53
N LEU A 264 -6.43 -0.78 -13.22
CA LEU A 264 -6.12 -2.06 -12.56
C LEU A 264 -7.40 -2.91 -12.42
N PHE A 265 -8.51 -2.29 -12.02
CA PHE A 265 -9.78 -2.97 -11.72
C PHE A 265 -10.92 -2.55 -12.66
N SER A 266 -10.72 -2.66 -13.97
CA SER A 266 -11.73 -2.26 -14.98
C SER A 266 -13.07 -3.01 -14.87
N ALA A 267 -13.09 -4.19 -14.24
CA ALA A 267 -14.28 -5.00 -13.97
C ALA A 267 -14.80 -4.86 -12.51
N GLY A 268 -14.22 -3.95 -11.72
CA GLY A 268 -14.47 -3.82 -10.29
C GLY A 268 -13.57 -4.71 -9.43
N VAL A 269 -13.42 -4.35 -8.15
CA VAL A 269 -12.64 -5.09 -7.16
C VAL A 269 -13.45 -6.27 -6.63
N THR A 270 -12.83 -7.43 -6.54
CA THR A 270 -13.45 -8.67 -6.05
C THR A 270 -12.78 -9.18 -4.77
N VAL A 271 -13.38 -10.17 -4.12
CA VAL A 271 -12.79 -10.83 -2.94
C VAL A 271 -11.45 -11.54 -3.22
N LEU A 272 -11.13 -11.77 -4.49
CA LEU A 272 -9.83 -12.30 -4.91
C LEU A 272 -8.75 -11.20 -4.95
N ASP A 273 -9.16 -9.94 -5.01
CA ASP A 273 -8.25 -8.80 -5.11
C ASP A 273 -7.96 -8.19 -3.74
N ALA A 274 -9.01 -7.91 -2.94
CA ALA A 274 -8.90 -7.18 -1.67
C ALA A 274 -9.96 -7.61 -0.64
N ASP A 275 -9.77 -7.15 0.61
CA ASP A 275 -10.78 -7.22 1.67
C ASP A 275 -11.57 -5.91 1.77
N TYR A 276 -10.89 -4.79 1.55
CA TYR A 276 -11.48 -3.45 1.54
C TYR A 276 -11.08 -2.68 0.30
N PHE A 277 -12.04 -1.94 -0.23
CA PHE A 277 -11.84 -1.00 -1.32
C PHE A 277 -12.12 0.42 -0.81
N VAL A 278 -11.26 1.37 -1.17
CA VAL A 278 -11.39 2.78 -0.77
C VAL A 278 -11.57 3.62 -2.01
N ASP A 279 -12.75 4.26 -2.11
CA ASP A 279 -13.08 5.25 -3.13
C ASP A 279 -12.82 6.66 -2.58
N GLU A 280 -12.25 7.58 -3.41
CA GLU A 280 -11.78 8.91 -3.01
C GLU A 280 -12.52 10.04 -3.69
#